data_9450ef1ed4b69c0ceb01d194b15837fa
#
_entry.id   9450ef1ed4b69c0ceb01d194b15837fa
#
_cell.length_a   1.000
_cell.length_b   1.000
_cell.length_c   1.000
_cell.angle_alpha   90.00
_cell.angle_beta   90.00
_cell.angle_gamma   90.00
#
_symmetry.space_group_name_H-M   'P 1'
#
loop_
_entity.id
_entity.type
_entity.pdbx_description
1 polymer ?
#
loop_
_entity_poly.entity_id
_entity_poly.type
_entity_poly.pdbx_seq_one_letter_code
_entity_poly.pdbx_strand_id
1 'polypeptide(L)'
;MQYNPAITPNTNFYLSLMLGTTDLGVHTSGFSYHDLIHKHPIYSDSLQLDLENFRNTLSDNNFINFNYDMDLLGFGFKIGKNYFTYDLSLTIDSRINFSKGIFDLVLDGSNATNGNIKILDGHILELNSYITNAFGYTREINDKLSIGGKIKLLSGIANIHTNNANLELNFKENEKISAHGELDILTSNIVGDLSITSLFQENASAEFIMPENLKTIVTHSTDNIGLSFDLGASYRLLENLELSASVVDVFNFISWNTHTTQIINNKPF
;
A
#
# COMPACT_ATOMS: atom_id res chain seq x y z
N MET A 1 3.57 -18.73 10.77
CA MET A 1 2.26 -19.02 10.15
C MET A 1 1.87 -17.98 9.10
N GLN A 2 2.31 -16.75 9.24
CA GLN A 2 1.97 -15.66 8.32
C GLN A 2 2.46 -15.96 6.88
N TYR A 3 3.67 -16.48 6.75
CA TYR A 3 4.28 -16.73 5.43
C TYR A 3 4.31 -18.21 5.00
N ASN A 4 4.03 -19.16 5.90
CA ASN A 4 3.92 -20.57 5.56
C ASN A 4 2.89 -21.25 6.46
N PRO A 5 1.72 -21.63 5.91
CA PRO A 5 0.67 -22.27 6.69
C PRO A 5 1.02 -23.67 7.20
N ALA A 6 2.10 -24.30 6.72
CA ALA A 6 2.55 -25.60 7.22
C ALA A 6 3.35 -25.52 8.53
N ILE A 7 3.82 -24.32 8.92
CA ILE A 7 4.57 -24.10 10.15
C ILE A 7 3.59 -23.71 11.25
N THR A 8 3.48 -24.56 12.28
CA THR A 8 2.58 -24.37 13.42
C THR A 8 3.35 -24.03 14.69
N PRO A 9 2.75 -23.27 15.65
CA PRO A 9 3.35 -23.07 16.96
C PRO A 9 3.52 -24.39 17.71
N ASN A 10 4.50 -24.43 18.61
CA ASN A 10 4.73 -25.58 19.50
C ASN A 10 3.72 -25.66 20.65
N THR A 11 2.58 -24.96 20.55
CA THR A 11 1.53 -24.89 21.56
C THR A 11 0.25 -25.54 21.05
N ASN A 12 -0.51 -26.15 21.96
CA ASN A 12 -1.80 -26.73 21.60
C ASN A 12 -2.90 -25.68 21.39
N PHE A 13 -2.68 -24.47 21.89
CA PHE A 13 -3.60 -23.34 21.77
C PHE A 13 -2.81 -22.03 21.82
N TYR A 14 -3.20 -21.05 21.03
CA TYR A 14 -2.78 -19.66 21.18
C TYR A 14 -3.96 -18.72 20.97
N LEU A 15 -3.88 -17.55 21.57
CA LEU A 15 -4.76 -16.41 21.37
C LEU A 15 -3.89 -15.16 21.28
N SER A 16 -4.07 -14.39 20.24
CA SER A 16 -3.46 -13.07 20.03
C SER A 16 -4.56 -12.03 19.89
N LEU A 17 -4.43 -10.93 20.62
CA LEU A 17 -5.37 -9.81 20.60
C LEU A 17 -4.59 -8.54 20.32
N MET A 18 -5.03 -7.70 19.45
CA MET A 18 -4.60 -6.33 19.05
C MET A 18 -3.18 -5.84 19.45
N LEU A 19 -2.48 -6.59 20.31
CA LEU A 19 -1.09 -6.39 20.73
C LEU A 19 -0.12 -7.25 19.89
N GLY A 20 -0.66 -7.86 18.83
CA GLY A 20 0.08 -8.67 17.87
C GLY A 20 1.04 -7.83 17.03
N THR A 21 1.63 -8.47 16.07
CA THR A 21 2.59 -7.85 15.15
C THR A 21 1.91 -6.73 14.38
N THR A 22 2.50 -5.54 14.47
CA THR A 22 2.23 -4.44 13.56
C THR A 22 3.46 -4.30 12.68
N ASP A 23 3.27 -4.44 11.39
CA ASP A 23 4.34 -4.26 10.41
C ASP A 23 4.13 -2.94 9.68
N LEU A 24 5.16 -2.11 9.67
CA LEU A 24 5.17 -0.82 9.01
C LEU A 24 6.34 -0.76 8.05
N GLY A 25 6.05 -0.75 6.76
CA GLY A 25 7.04 -0.66 5.70
C GLY A 25 6.97 0.67 4.96
N VAL A 26 8.13 1.28 4.71
CA VAL A 26 8.27 2.39 3.78
C VAL A 26 9.36 2.05 2.77
N HIS A 27 9.01 2.05 1.50
CA HIS A 27 9.93 1.76 0.39
C HIS A 27 9.94 2.90 -0.61
N THR A 28 11.10 3.25 -1.09
CA THR A 28 11.30 4.33 -2.06
C THR A 28 12.01 3.84 -3.32
N SER A 29 11.94 4.60 -4.41
CA SER A 29 12.55 4.27 -5.71
C SER A 29 14.06 4.55 -5.81
N GLY A 30 14.79 4.50 -4.70
CA GLY A 30 16.25 4.65 -4.71
C GLY A 30 16.77 5.93 -4.09
N PHE A 31 15.93 6.70 -3.43
CA PHE A 31 16.32 7.80 -2.55
C PHE A 31 16.06 7.44 -1.08
N SER A 32 16.73 8.12 -0.18
CA SER A 32 16.67 7.93 1.25
C SER A 32 16.36 9.23 1.99
N TYR A 33 16.01 9.11 3.27
CA TYR A 33 15.87 10.26 4.14
C TYR A 33 17.12 11.15 4.16
N HIS A 34 18.31 10.53 4.09
CA HIS A 34 19.59 11.26 4.13
C HIS A 34 19.87 12.08 2.87
N ASP A 35 19.23 11.76 1.75
CA ASP A 35 19.38 12.56 0.52
C ASP A 35 18.65 13.89 0.62
N LEU A 36 17.61 13.95 1.48
CA LEU A 36 16.78 15.13 1.67
C LEU A 36 17.17 15.94 2.92
N ILE A 37 17.50 15.25 4.03
CA ILE A 37 17.71 15.88 5.33
C ILE A 37 19.02 15.40 5.94
N HIS A 38 19.90 16.34 6.24
CA HIS A 38 21.14 16.08 6.96
C HIS A 38 21.32 17.03 8.13
N LYS A 39 22.32 16.73 8.96
CA LYS A 39 22.72 17.65 10.04
C LYS A 39 23.31 18.92 9.44
N HIS A 40 22.90 20.07 9.98
CA HIS A 40 23.46 21.34 9.56
C HIS A 40 24.97 21.40 9.85
N PRO A 41 25.82 21.79 8.87
CA PRO A 41 27.28 21.72 9.02
C PRO A 41 27.84 22.61 10.14
N ILE A 42 27.13 23.70 10.51
CA ILE A 42 27.56 24.67 11.54
C ILE A 42 26.79 24.45 12.84
N TYR A 43 25.51 24.15 12.80
CA TYR A 43 24.65 23.98 13.97
C TYR A 43 24.33 22.51 14.17
N SER A 44 25.06 21.85 15.05
CA SER A 44 24.99 20.38 15.25
C SER A 44 23.66 19.86 15.81
N ASP A 45 22.82 20.73 16.35
CA ASP A 45 21.49 20.50 16.90
C ASP A 45 20.36 20.76 15.88
N SER A 46 20.72 21.23 14.68
CA SER A 46 19.79 21.60 13.63
C SER A 46 19.86 20.66 12.42
N LEU A 47 18.73 20.49 11.74
CA LEU A 47 18.65 19.74 10.48
C LEU A 47 18.58 20.74 9.33
N GLN A 48 19.22 20.38 8.22
CA GLN A 48 19.19 21.12 6.96
C GLN A 48 18.41 20.30 5.93
N LEU A 49 17.47 20.94 5.24
CA LEU A 49 16.79 20.42 4.10
C LEU A 49 17.60 20.75 2.85
N ASP A 50 18.02 19.72 2.09
CA ASP A 50 18.81 19.86 0.86
C ASP A 50 18.01 19.35 -0.35
N LEU A 51 17.15 20.21 -0.86
CA LEU A 51 16.29 19.89 -2.02
C LEU A 51 17.11 19.71 -3.30
N GLU A 52 18.27 20.34 -3.42
CA GLU A 52 19.11 20.25 -4.61
C GLU A 52 19.78 18.87 -4.67
N ASN A 53 20.37 18.41 -3.57
CA ASN A 53 20.91 17.06 -3.47
C ASN A 53 19.82 16.01 -3.69
N PHE A 54 18.65 16.18 -3.05
CA PHE A 54 17.53 15.28 -3.22
C PHE A 54 17.08 15.18 -4.68
N ARG A 55 16.89 16.31 -5.37
CA ARG A 55 16.58 16.35 -6.81
C ARG A 55 17.60 15.57 -7.65
N ASN A 56 18.88 15.68 -7.32
CA ASN A 56 19.94 15.01 -8.08
C ASN A 56 19.95 13.48 -7.91
N THR A 57 19.37 12.97 -6.82
CA THR A 57 19.20 11.51 -6.59
C THR A 57 17.96 10.95 -7.25
N LEU A 58 16.99 11.79 -7.62
CA LEU A 58 15.74 11.36 -8.23
C LEU A 58 15.93 10.90 -9.68
N SER A 59 15.24 9.84 -10.04
CA SER A 59 14.95 9.44 -11.41
C SER A 59 13.82 10.30 -12.00
N ASP A 60 13.56 10.20 -13.31
CA ASP A 60 12.43 10.93 -13.92
C ASP A 60 11.09 10.60 -13.23
N ASN A 61 10.88 9.34 -12.90
CA ASN A 61 9.72 8.84 -12.14
C ASN A 61 10.16 8.16 -10.85
N ASN A 62 9.56 8.55 -9.76
CA ASN A 62 9.88 8.09 -8.41
C ASN A 62 8.62 7.63 -7.69
N PHE A 63 8.81 6.81 -6.65
CA PHE A 63 7.70 6.40 -5.82
C PHE A 63 8.07 6.32 -4.33
N ILE A 64 7.04 6.41 -3.52
CA ILE A 64 7.03 6.04 -2.09
C ILE A 64 5.90 5.02 -1.92
N ASN A 65 6.24 3.83 -1.44
CA ASN A 65 5.27 2.84 -0.96
C ASN A 65 5.19 2.89 0.55
N PHE A 66 4.00 2.86 1.06
CA PHE A 66 3.68 2.72 2.48
C PHE A 66 2.84 1.45 2.65
N ASN A 67 3.31 0.54 3.49
CA ASN A 67 2.62 -0.69 3.83
C ASN A 67 2.40 -0.73 5.34
N TYR A 68 1.18 -1.03 5.75
CA TYR A 68 0.80 -1.19 7.14
C TYR A 68 -0.06 -2.42 7.30
N ASP A 69 0.44 -3.38 8.08
CA ASP A 69 -0.28 -4.60 8.43
C ASP A 69 -0.44 -4.67 9.95
N MET A 70 -1.66 -4.92 10.41
CA MET A 70 -1.99 -5.02 11.82
C MET A 70 -2.83 -6.26 12.09
N ASP A 71 -2.30 -7.15 12.94
CA ASP A 71 -3.06 -8.28 13.45
C ASP A 71 -4.04 -7.82 14.53
N LEU A 72 -5.34 -7.96 14.28
CA LEU A 72 -6.42 -7.56 15.21
C LEU A 72 -6.77 -8.68 16.16
N LEU A 73 -6.87 -9.91 15.67
CA LEU A 73 -7.22 -11.10 16.41
C LEU A 73 -6.59 -12.32 15.73
N GLY A 74 -6.01 -13.19 16.51
CA GLY A 74 -5.55 -14.49 16.05
C GLY A 74 -5.81 -15.56 17.09
N PHE A 75 -6.28 -16.70 16.69
CA PHE A 75 -6.30 -17.89 17.55
C PHE A 75 -6.05 -19.16 16.76
N GLY A 76 -5.54 -20.16 17.46
CA GLY A 76 -5.34 -21.47 16.87
C GLY A 76 -5.33 -22.56 17.92
N PHE A 77 -5.71 -23.77 17.50
CA PHE A 77 -5.75 -24.93 18.36
C PHE A 77 -5.39 -26.22 17.63
N LYS A 78 -4.80 -27.15 18.38
CA LYS A 78 -4.37 -28.46 17.89
C LYS A 78 -5.33 -29.55 18.30
N ILE A 79 -5.73 -30.39 17.36
CA ILE A 79 -6.49 -31.62 17.62
C ILE A 79 -5.75 -32.79 16.97
N GLY A 80 -5.05 -33.59 17.79
CA GLY A 80 -4.20 -34.67 17.30
C GLY A 80 -3.10 -34.14 16.37
N LYS A 81 -3.10 -34.56 15.10
CA LYS A 81 -2.15 -34.13 14.09
C LYS A 81 -2.64 -32.92 13.26
N ASN A 82 -3.78 -32.34 13.62
CA ASN A 82 -4.39 -31.24 12.90
C ASN A 82 -4.29 -29.96 13.70
N TYR A 83 -3.97 -28.86 13.04
CA TYR A 83 -3.92 -27.52 13.60
C TYR A 83 -4.86 -26.60 12.82
N PHE A 84 -5.74 -25.92 13.52
CA PHE A 84 -6.70 -24.97 12.96
C PHE A 84 -6.35 -23.57 13.41
N THR A 85 -6.46 -22.60 12.51
CA THR A 85 -6.18 -21.19 12.82
C THR A 85 -7.25 -20.29 12.25
N TYR A 86 -7.45 -19.18 12.94
CA TYR A 86 -8.19 -18.04 12.45
C TYR A 86 -7.38 -16.77 12.75
N ASP A 87 -7.20 -15.95 11.74
CA ASP A 87 -6.50 -14.69 11.87
C ASP A 87 -7.36 -13.59 11.23
N LEU A 88 -7.51 -12.48 11.95
CA LEU A 88 -8.16 -11.25 11.49
C LEU A 88 -7.10 -10.15 11.46
N SER A 89 -6.91 -9.54 10.31
CA SER A 89 -5.91 -8.47 10.13
C SER A 89 -6.45 -7.32 9.31
N LEU A 90 -5.87 -6.14 9.50
CA LEU A 90 -6.04 -4.94 8.70
C LEU A 90 -4.78 -4.72 7.87
N THR A 91 -4.97 -4.51 6.57
CA THR A 91 -3.89 -4.13 5.65
C THR A 91 -4.21 -2.78 5.02
N ILE A 92 -3.20 -1.93 4.94
CA ILE A 92 -3.21 -0.67 4.19
C ILE A 92 -1.95 -0.62 3.33
N ASP A 93 -2.15 -0.67 2.02
CA ASP A 93 -1.11 -0.50 1.03
C ASP A 93 -1.33 0.80 0.28
N SER A 94 -0.33 1.65 0.23
CA SER A 94 -0.38 2.90 -0.51
C SER A 94 0.89 3.10 -1.32
N ARG A 95 0.73 3.61 -2.53
CA ARG A 95 1.82 4.00 -3.40
C ARG A 95 1.56 5.39 -3.96
N ILE A 96 2.52 6.27 -3.79
CA ILE A 96 2.54 7.60 -4.38
C ILE A 96 3.67 7.64 -5.39
N ASN A 97 3.35 7.90 -6.64
CA ASN A 97 4.33 8.15 -7.69
C ASN A 97 4.41 9.65 -7.98
N PHE A 98 5.61 10.15 -8.21
CA PHE A 98 5.85 11.55 -8.53
C PHE A 98 7.02 11.71 -9.51
N SER A 99 6.95 12.74 -10.33
CA SER A 99 8.00 13.07 -11.27
C SER A 99 9.08 13.96 -10.65
N LYS A 100 10.30 13.84 -11.14
CA LYS A 100 11.39 14.77 -10.82
C LYS A 100 11.04 16.22 -11.20
N GLY A 101 10.23 16.39 -12.24
CA GLY A 101 9.78 17.69 -12.74
C GLY A 101 9.13 18.60 -11.70
N ILE A 102 8.54 18.03 -10.63
CA ILE A 102 8.01 18.81 -9.50
C ILE A 102 9.15 19.59 -8.82
N PHE A 103 10.29 18.94 -8.60
CA PHE A 103 11.45 19.55 -7.94
C PHE A 103 12.18 20.51 -8.87
N ASP A 104 12.25 20.22 -10.17
CA ASP A 104 12.77 21.14 -11.18
C ASP A 104 11.96 22.43 -11.19
N LEU A 105 10.63 22.33 -11.14
CA LEU A 105 9.76 23.50 -11.08
C LEU A 105 9.96 24.32 -9.79
N VAL A 106 10.06 23.64 -8.64
CA VAL A 106 10.20 24.30 -7.33
C VAL A 106 11.54 25.00 -7.20
N LEU A 107 12.63 24.39 -7.68
CA LEU A 107 13.99 24.91 -7.51
C LEU A 107 14.38 25.93 -8.57
N ASP A 108 14.05 25.67 -9.81
CA ASP A 108 14.52 26.47 -10.95
C ASP A 108 13.43 27.37 -11.54
N GLY A 109 12.16 27.15 -11.15
CA GLY A 109 11.02 27.93 -11.60
C GLY A 109 10.87 27.90 -13.12
N SER A 110 10.54 29.05 -13.71
CA SER A 110 10.43 29.20 -15.17
C SER A 110 11.78 29.12 -15.90
N ASN A 111 12.91 29.23 -15.19
CA ASN A 111 14.24 29.17 -15.77
C ASN A 111 14.71 27.74 -16.07
N ALA A 112 14.07 26.74 -15.45
CA ALA A 112 14.40 25.33 -15.66
C ALA A 112 14.17 24.87 -17.10
N THR A 113 13.53 25.67 -17.93
CA THR A 113 12.87 25.11 -19.08
C THR A 113 12.99 25.90 -20.36
N ASN A 114 13.79 25.37 -21.22
CA ASN A 114 13.54 25.47 -22.66
C ASN A 114 12.55 24.36 -23.10
N GLY A 115 11.48 24.10 -22.34
CA GLY A 115 10.60 22.97 -22.68
C GLY A 115 9.44 22.70 -21.74
N ASN A 116 8.90 21.50 -21.84
CA ASN A 116 7.79 20.99 -21.08
C ASN A 116 8.29 20.36 -19.78
N ILE A 117 7.64 20.66 -18.66
CA ILE A 117 7.83 19.96 -17.40
C ILE A 117 6.63 19.03 -17.17
N LYS A 118 6.89 17.75 -17.03
CA LYS A 118 5.91 16.80 -16.56
C LYS A 118 5.82 16.84 -15.03
N ILE A 119 4.66 17.23 -14.53
CA ILE A 119 4.37 17.29 -13.08
C ILE A 119 3.74 15.97 -12.61
N LEU A 120 2.79 15.44 -13.39
CA LEU A 120 2.17 14.15 -13.17
C LEU A 120 2.38 13.28 -14.41
N ASP A 121 2.69 12.00 -14.22
CA ASP A 121 2.91 11.05 -15.30
C ASP A 121 2.47 9.64 -14.90
N GLY A 122 1.37 9.17 -15.47
CA GLY A 122 0.84 7.82 -15.28
C GLY A 122 0.07 7.61 -13.98
N HIS A 123 0.37 6.56 -13.24
CA HIS A 123 -0.32 6.20 -12.00
C HIS A 123 0.28 6.99 -10.83
N ILE A 124 -0.42 8.00 -10.32
CA ILE A 124 0.11 8.89 -9.28
C ILE A 124 -0.21 8.43 -7.85
N LEU A 125 -1.37 7.81 -7.65
CA LEU A 125 -1.84 7.41 -6.33
C LEU A 125 -2.57 6.07 -6.40
N GLU A 126 -2.11 5.15 -5.60
CA GLU A 126 -2.73 3.86 -5.34
C GLU A 126 -2.95 3.74 -3.83
N LEU A 127 -4.13 3.33 -3.42
CA LEU A 127 -4.47 3.01 -2.03
C LEU A 127 -5.37 1.78 -2.01
N ASN A 128 -5.00 0.79 -1.23
CA ASN A 128 -5.83 -0.35 -0.91
C ASN A 128 -5.89 -0.51 0.61
N SER A 129 -7.07 -0.47 1.18
CA SER A 129 -7.29 -0.78 2.59
C SER A 129 -8.37 -1.85 2.71
N TYR A 130 -8.05 -2.95 3.42
CA TYR A 130 -8.94 -4.08 3.55
C TYR A 130 -8.71 -4.87 4.84
N ILE A 131 -9.76 -5.56 5.28
CA ILE A 131 -9.72 -6.56 6.35
C ILE A 131 -9.57 -7.95 5.74
N THR A 132 -8.71 -8.75 6.34
CA THR A 132 -8.54 -10.17 6.00
C THR A 132 -9.08 -11.04 7.11
N ASN A 133 -10.00 -11.96 6.77
CA ASN A 133 -10.43 -13.08 7.60
C ASN A 133 -9.76 -14.34 7.04
N ALA A 134 -8.75 -14.86 7.73
CA ALA A 134 -7.97 -16.00 7.27
C ALA A 134 -8.27 -17.25 8.11
N PHE A 135 -8.70 -18.31 7.45
CA PHE A 135 -8.95 -19.62 8.04
C PHE A 135 -7.87 -20.58 7.59
N GLY A 136 -7.07 -21.07 8.53
CA GLY A 136 -5.94 -21.94 8.25
C GLY A 136 -6.16 -23.36 8.77
N TYR A 137 -5.62 -24.30 8.01
CA TYR A 137 -5.56 -25.71 8.38
C TYR A 137 -4.19 -26.26 8.07
N THR A 138 -3.56 -26.91 9.04
CA THR A 138 -2.29 -27.61 8.88
C THR A 138 -2.43 -29.03 9.38
N ARG A 139 -1.81 -29.99 8.68
CA ARG A 139 -1.75 -31.40 9.07
C ARG A 139 -0.33 -31.89 9.09
N GLU A 140 0.04 -32.48 10.22
CA GLU A 140 1.24 -33.31 10.37
C GLU A 140 0.98 -34.68 9.72
N ILE A 141 1.49 -34.89 8.52
CA ILE A 141 1.33 -36.17 7.78
C ILE A 141 2.08 -37.27 8.52
N ASN A 142 3.32 -36.96 8.92
CA ASN A 142 4.14 -37.81 9.75
C ASN A 142 5.11 -36.92 10.58
N ASP A 143 6.04 -37.51 11.32
CA ASP A 143 6.96 -36.80 12.22
C ASP A 143 7.93 -35.85 11.47
N LYS A 144 7.99 -35.95 10.14
CA LYS A 144 8.89 -35.11 9.30
C LYS A 144 8.16 -34.15 8.38
N LEU A 145 6.94 -34.47 7.94
CA LEU A 145 6.22 -33.72 6.91
C LEU A 145 4.96 -33.11 7.46
N SER A 146 4.84 -31.80 7.33
CA SER A 146 3.63 -31.03 7.54
C SER A 146 3.19 -30.34 6.24
N ILE A 147 1.90 -30.28 5.99
CA ILE A 147 1.29 -29.52 4.90
C ILE A 147 0.21 -28.63 5.47
N GLY A 148 0.03 -27.47 4.88
CA GLY A 148 -0.98 -26.52 5.34
C GLY A 148 -1.54 -25.66 4.21
N GLY A 149 -2.71 -25.09 4.46
CA GLY A 149 -3.33 -24.12 3.59
C GLY A 149 -4.12 -23.10 4.39
N LYS A 150 -4.33 -21.93 3.81
CA LYS A 150 -5.24 -20.89 4.31
C LYS A 150 -6.17 -20.44 3.21
N ILE A 151 -7.40 -20.14 3.59
CA ILE A 151 -8.38 -19.43 2.77
C ILE A 151 -8.56 -18.06 3.41
N LYS A 152 -8.39 -17.01 2.64
CA LYS A 152 -8.49 -15.62 3.08
C LYS A 152 -9.70 -14.98 2.41
N LEU A 153 -10.65 -14.53 3.21
CA LEU A 153 -11.75 -13.67 2.76
C LEU A 153 -11.34 -12.22 2.97
N LEU A 154 -11.28 -11.47 1.88
CA LEU A 154 -10.86 -10.08 1.88
C LEU A 154 -12.09 -9.18 1.84
N SER A 155 -12.08 -8.16 2.68
CA SER A 155 -13.15 -7.19 2.82
C SER A 155 -12.60 -5.78 2.62
N GLY A 156 -12.86 -5.20 1.43
CA GLY A 156 -12.34 -3.88 1.05
C GLY A 156 -12.97 -2.75 1.86
N ILE A 157 -12.14 -1.90 2.46
CA ILE A 157 -12.53 -0.73 3.22
C ILE A 157 -12.51 0.52 2.35
N ALA A 158 -11.39 0.76 1.67
CA ALA A 158 -11.19 1.93 0.82
C ALA A 158 -10.21 1.61 -0.31
N ASN A 159 -10.46 2.19 -1.47
CA ASN A 159 -9.58 2.07 -2.63
C ASN A 159 -9.46 3.41 -3.36
N ILE A 160 -8.23 3.71 -3.81
CA ILE A 160 -7.94 4.72 -4.83
C ILE A 160 -7.07 4.03 -5.88
N HIS A 161 -7.45 4.18 -7.12
CA HIS A 161 -6.68 3.70 -8.26
C HIS A 161 -6.63 4.75 -9.35
N THR A 162 -5.43 5.21 -9.68
CA THR A 162 -5.23 6.13 -10.79
C THR A 162 -5.08 5.35 -12.08
N ASN A 163 -6.05 5.45 -12.99
CA ASN A 163 -5.93 4.87 -14.33
C ASN A 163 -4.91 5.64 -15.16
N ASN A 164 -5.01 6.98 -15.12
CA ASN A 164 -4.11 7.87 -15.83
C ASN A 164 -4.07 9.23 -15.15
N ALA A 165 -2.88 9.79 -15.04
CA ALA A 165 -2.70 11.19 -14.68
C ALA A 165 -1.56 11.75 -15.52
N ASN A 166 -1.81 12.87 -16.17
CA ASN A 166 -0.82 13.61 -16.92
C ASN A 166 -1.03 15.10 -16.65
N LEU A 167 0.02 15.78 -16.21
CA LEU A 167 0.02 17.23 -16.08
C LEU A 167 1.35 17.74 -16.60
N GLU A 168 1.30 18.43 -17.72
CA GLU A 168 2.43 19.07 -18.34
C GLU A 168 2.30 20.60 -18.27
N LEU A 169 3.37 21.26 -17.87
CA LEU A 169 3.52 22.71 -17.95
C LEU A 169 4.45 23.04 -19.09
N ASN A 170 3.98 23.89 -19.98
CA ASN A 170 4.73 24.42 -21.11
C ASN A 170 5.08 25.88 -20.84
N PHE A 171 6.36 26.17 -20.78
CA PHE A 171 6.90 27.53 -20.64
C PHE A 171 7.30 28.06 -22.02
N LYS A 172 6.59 29.09 -22.48
CA LYS A 172 6.87 29.75 -23.78
C LYS A 172 7.71 31.01 -23.58
N GLU A 173 8.52 31.34 -24.56
CA GLU A 173 9.48 32.48 -24.54
C GLU A 173 8.86 33.84 -24.16
N ASN A 174 7.55 34.00 -24.13
CA ASN A 174 6.86 35.25 -23.81
C ASN A 174 6.17 35.21 -22.41
N GLU A 175 6.73 34.51 -21.42
CA GLU A 175 6.19 34.37 -20.07
C GLU A 175 4.79 33.74 -20.01
N LYS A 176 4.32 33.11 -21.09
CA LYS A 176 3.06 32.39 -21.09
C LYS A 176 3.29 30.96 -20.66
N ILE A 177 2.64 30.60 -19.57
CA ILE A 177 2.57 29.21 -19.10
C ILE A 177 1.27 28.65 -19.65
N SER A 178 1.35 27.52 -20.35
CA SER A 178 0.18 26.72 -20.68
C SER A 178 0.25 25.40 -19.94
N ALA A 179 -0.82 25.02 -19.29
CA ALA A 179 -0.95 23.74 -18.64
C ALA A 179 -1.88 22.85 -19.47
N HIS A 180 -1.48 21.60 -19.62
CA HIS A 180 -2.33 20.55 -20.16
C HIS A 180 -2.41 19.44 -19.13
N GLY A 181 -3.63 19.11 -18.69
CA GLY A 181 -3.83 18.10 -17.66
C GLY A 181 -4.93 17.12 -18.01
N GLU A 182 -4.67 15.86 -17.72
CA GLU A 182 -5.62 14.77 -17.78
C GLU A 182 -5.54 13.97 -16.47
N LEU A 183 -6.68 13.66 -15.88
CA LEU A 183 -6.77 12.89 -14.65
C LEU A 183 -7.93 11.92 -14.73
N ASP A 184 -7.66 10.65 -14.50
CA ASP A 184 -8.67 9.58 -14.39
C ASP A 184 -8.36 8.75 -13.15
N ILE A 185 -9.15 8.94 -12.10
CA ILE A 185 -9.02 8.25 -10.82
C ILE A 185 -10.32 7.51 -10.52
N LEU A 186 -10.19 6.25 -10.13
CA LEU A 186 -11.26 5.44 -9.57
C LEU A 186 -11.12 5.41 -8.05
N THR A 187 -12.22 5.57 -7.35
CA THR A 187 -12.26 5.44 -5.89
C THR A 187 -13.38 4.50 -5.45
N SER A 188 -13.21 3.87 -4.31
CA SER A 188 -14.26 3.13 -3.62
C SER A 188 -14.25 3.47 -2.13
N ASN A 189 -15.43 3.77 -1.57
CA ASN A 189 -15.65 4.23 -0.19
C ASN A 189 -14.87 5.51 0.18
N ILE A 190 -14.52 6.32 -0.82
CA ILE A 190 -13.92 7.63 -0.63
C ILE A 190 -14.79 8.65 -1.38
N VAL A 191 -15.23 9.67 -0.68
CA VAL A 191 -15.99 10.79 -1.25
C VAL A 191 -15.20 12.07 -1.10
N GLY A 192 -15.29 12.93 -2.10
CA GLY A 192 -14.60 14.22 -2.10
C GLY A 192 -14.26 14.67 -3.52
N ASP A 193 -13.75 15.87 -3.62
CA ASP A 193 -13.26 16.41 -4.89
C ASP A 193 -11.77 16.15 -5.04
N LEU A 194 -11.41 15.12 -5.79
CA LEU A 194 -10.04 14.75 -6.16
C LEU A 194 -9.67 15.28 -7.57
N SER A 195 -10.38 16.29 -8.07
CA SER A 195 -10.02 16.91 -9.35
C SER A 195 -8.65 17.59 -9.30
N ILE A 196 -8.01 17.79 -10.46
CA ILE A 196 -6.71 18.49 -10.51
C ILE A 196 -6.83 19.88 -9.87
N THR A 197 -7.94 20.57 -10.09
CA THR A 197 -8.17 21.90 -9.51
C THR A 197 -8.28 21.88 -8.00
N SER A 198 -8.93 20.86 -7.41
CA SER A 198 -9.05 20.72 -5.96
C SER A 198 -7.72 20.38 -5.29
N LEU A 199 -6.86 19.60 -5.94
CA LEU A 199 -5.53 19.26 -5.40
C LEU A 199 -4.61 20.48 -5.20
N PHE A 200 -4.87 21.57 -5.91
CA PHE A 200 -4.13 22.84 -5.82
C PHE A 200 -4.90 23.95 -5.08
N GLN A 201 -6.06 23.65 -4.48
CA GLN A 201 -6.83 24.60 -3.68
C GLN A 201 -6.68 24.30 -2.19
N GLU A 202 -6.70 25.34 -1.35
CA GLU A 202 -6.62 25.22 0.10
C GLU A 202 -7.76 24.40 0.75
N ASN A 203 -8.82 24.09 0.00
CA ASN A 203 -10.02 23.39 0.45
C ASN A 203 -10.20 22.02 -0.19
N ALA A 204 -9.14 21.37 -0.65
CA ALA A 204 -9.23 19.98 -1.10
C ALA A 204 -9.75 19.12 0.07
N SER A 205 -10.93 18.53 -0.09
CA SER A 205 -11.52 17.65 0.91
C SER A 205 -11.76 16.27 0.32
N ALA A 206 -11.00 15.29 0.81
CA ALA A 206 -11.34 13.89 0.62
C ALA A 206 -11.80 13.33 1.97
N GLU A 207 -12.98 12.75 2.01
CA GLU A 207 -13.52 12.09 3.19
C GLU A 207 -13.57 10.59 2.97
N PHE A 208 -13.06 9.85 3.95
CA PHE A 208 -13.25 8.41 3.99
C PHE A 208 -14.63 8.11 4.57
N ILE A 209 -15.42 7.30 3.86
CA ILE A 209 -16.64 6.75 4.43
C ILE A 209 -16.24 5.67 5.42
N MET A 210 -16.06 6.07 6.69
CA MET A 210 -15.74 5.12 7.75
C MET A 210 -17.01 4.39 8.19
N PRO A 211 -16.97 3.06 8.29
CA PRO A 211 -18.08 2.32 8.89
C PRO A 211 -18.36 2.77 10.32
N GLU A 212 -19.61 2.96 10.68
CA GLU A 212 -20.04 3.54 11.98
C GLU A 212 -19.57 2.75 13.21
N ASN A 213 -19.21 1.48 13.04
CA ASN A 213 -18.74 0.65 14.16
C ASN A 213 -17.88 -0.53 13.70
N LEU A 214 -17.06 -1.06 14.62
CA LEU A 214 -16.17 -2.21 14.39
C LEU A 214 -16.90 -3.46 13.88
N LYS A 215 -18.14 -3.66 14.27
CA LYS A 215 -18.94 -4.80 13.79
C LYS A 215 -19.17 -4.67 12.28
N THR A 216 -19.45 -3.47 11.81
CA THR A 216 -19.60 -3.19 10.37
C THR A 216 -18.29 -3.43 9.62
N ILE A 217 -17.14 -3.04 10.19
CA ILE A 217 -15.83 -3.30 9.61
C ILE A 217 -15.57 -4.79 9.47
N VAL A 218 -15.88 -5.58 10.50
CA VAL A 218 -15.60 -7.03 10.53
C VAL A 218 -16.61 -7.84 9.69
N THR A 219 -17.89 -7.41 9.67
CA THR A 219 -18.98 -8.20 9.05
C THR A 219 -19.48 -7.67 7.73
N HIS A 220 -19.02 -6.52 7.27
CA HIS A 220 -19.84 -5.71 6.36
C HIS A 220 -19.19 -5.05 5.18
N SER A 221 -18.15 -5.52 4.66
CA SER A 221 -17.93 -5.14 3.29
C SER A 221 -18.50 -6.21 2.36
N THR A 222 -19.77 -6.35 2.39
CA THR A 222 -20.46 -7.36 1.59
C THR A 222 -20.33 -7.12 0.09
N ASP A 223 -19.98 -5.91 -0.33
CA ASP A 223 -19.94 -5.53 -1.75
C ASP A 223 -18.52 -5.37 -2.31
N ASN A 224 -17.52 -5.08 -1.45
CA ASN A 224 -16.10 -5.04 -1.82
C ASN A 224 -15.41 -6.30 -1.28
N ILE A 225 -15.68 -7.43 -1.91
CA ILE A 225 -15.17 -8.73 -1.45
C ILE A 225 -14.06 -9.25 -2.33
N GLY A 226 -13.18 -10.00 -1.70
CA GLY A 226 -12.08 -10.69 -2.36
C GLY A 226 -11.76 -12.02 -1.74
N LEU A 227 -10.92 -12.76 -2.42
CA LEU A 227 -10.49 -14.10 -2.02
C LEU A 227 -9.00 -14.26 -2.29
N SER A 228 -8.33 -14.94 -1.36
CA SER A 228 -6.93 -15.32 -1.53
C SER A 228 -6.67 -16.67 -0.87
N PHE A 229 -5.60 -17.35 -1.28
CA PHE A 229 -5.23 -18.66 -0.77
C PHE A 229 -3.74 -18.72 -0.49
N ASP A 230 -3.38 -19.43 0.59
CA ASP A 230 -2.00 -19.81 0.87
C ASP A 230 -1.88 -21.33 0.89
N LEU A 231 -0.76 -21.82 0.40
CA LEU A 231 -0.38 -23.23 0.49
C LEU A 231 1.04 -23.32 1.01
N GLY A 232 1.32 -24.35 1.78
CA GLY A 232 2.66 -24.54 2.31
C GLY A 232 2.97 -25.99 2.65
N ALA A 233 4.27 -26.28 2.69
CA ALA A 233 4.81 -27.54 3.16
C ALA A 233 6.06 -27.27 3.99
N SER A 234 6.30 -28.11 4.98
CA SER A 234 7.52 -28.13 5.79
C SER A 234 7.98 -29.57 5.94
N TYR A 235 9.29 -29.79 5.74
CA TYR A 235 9.91 -31.10 5.84
C TYR A 235 11.15 -31.04 6.72
N ARG A 236 11.12 -31.79 7.84
CA ARG A 236 12.27 -31.95 8.74
C ARG A 236 13.23 -32.99 8.16
N LEU A 237 14.28 -32.52 7.53
CA LEU A 237 15.28 -33.38 6.91
C LEU A 237 16.15 -34.06 7.96
N LEU A 238 16.63 -33.29 8.97
CA LEU A 238 17.38 -33.71 10.11
C LEU A 238 16.78 -33.14 11.41
N GLU A 239 17.23 -33.55 12.57
CA GLU A 239 16.73 -33.00 13.86
C GLU A 239 16.93 -31.49 13.97
N ASN A 240 17.94 -30.94 13.32
CA ASN A 240 18.32 -29.52 13.33
C ASN A 240 18.18 -28.83 11.97
N LEU A 241 17.61 -29.50 10.96
CA LEU A 241 17.42 -28.94 9.63
C LEU A 241 16.00 -29.18 9.12
N GLU A 242 15.28 -28.08 8.91
CA GLU A 242 13.95 -28.06 8.34
C GLU A 242 13.96 -27.28 7.01
N LEU A 243 13.37 -27.85 5.99
CA LEU A 243 13.15 -27.23 4.70
C LEU A 243 11.66 -26.89 4.57
N SER A 244 11.35 -25.68 4.16
CA SER A 244 9.98 -25.28 3.96
C SER A 244 9.79 -24.52 2.64
N ALA A 245 8.60 -24.67 2.06
CA ALA A 245 8.19 -23.94 0.89
C ALA A 245 6.74 -23.50 1.04
N SER A 246 6.40 -22.31 0.54
CA SER A 246 5.04 -21.80 0.51
C SER A 246 4.78 -20.96 -0.72
N VAL A 247 3.52 -20.92 -1.10
CA VAL A 247 2.97 -19.95 -2.05
C VAL A 247 1.86 -19.24 -1.32
N VAL A 248 1.96 -17.92 -1.19
CA VAL A 248 1.02 -17.09 -0.45
C VAL A 248 0.32 -16.14 -1.41
N ASP A 249 -0.88 -15.71 -1.02
CA ASP A 249 -1.69 -14.74 -1.75
C ASP A 249 -1.99 -15.13 -3.21
N VAL A 250 -2.26 -16.43 -3.41
CA VAL A 250 -2.71 -16.93 -4.72
C VAL A 250 -4.11 -16.42 -5.00
N PHE A 251 -4.34 -15.85 -6.19
CA PHE A 251 -5.61 -15.22 -6.60
C PHE A 251 -6.04 -14.05 -5.69
N ASN A 252 -5.09 -13.31 -5.14
CA ASN A 252 -5.38 -12.16 -4.32
C ASN A 252 -6.03 -11.04 -5.14
N PHE A 253 -7.35 -10.88 -5.02
CA PHE A 253 -8.10 -9.81 -5.68
C PHE A 253 -9.26 -9.36 -4.80
N ILE A 254 -9.65 -8.09 -4.94
CA ILE A 254 -10.86 -7.51 -4.35
C ILE A 254 -11.66 -6.87 -5.48
N SER A 255 -12.96 -7.21 -5.55
CA SER A 255 -13.90 -6.53 -6.43
C SER A 255 -14.43 -5.27 -5.73
N TRP A 256 -14.07 -4.10 -6.26
CA TRP A 256 -14.47 -2.82 -5.73
C TRP A 256 -15.78 -2.37 -6.40
N ASN A 257 -16.90 -2.53 -5.71
CA ASN A 257 -18.25 -2.32 -6.27
C ASN A 257 -19.07 -1.27 -5.50
N THR A 258 -18.66 -0.93 -4.27
CA THR A 258 -19.44 -0.05 -3.39
C THR A 258 -18.92 1.37 -3.41
N HIS A 259 -19.83 2.33 -3.55
CA HIS A 259 -19.53 3.78 -3.57
C HIS A 259 -18.35 4.09 -4.50
N THR A 260 -18.38 3.49 -5.70
CA THR A 260 -17.36 3.74 -6.71
C THR A 260 -17.61 5.07 -7.39
N THR A 261 -16.57 5.89 -7.50
CA THR A 261 -16.59 7.16 -8.22
C THR A 261 -15.43 7.18 -9.19
N GLN A 262 -15.70 7.60 -10.42
CA GLN A 262 -14.68 7.90 -11.41
C GLN A 262 -14.58 9.42 -11.59
N ILE A 263 -13.39 9.95 -11.42
CA ILE A 263 -13.10 11.36 -11.58
C ILE A 263 -12.30 11.53 -12.85
N ILE A 264 -12.92 12.16 -13.85
CA ILE A 264 -12.28 12.44 -15.14
C ILE A 264 -12.18 13.95 -15.30
N ASN A 265 -10.97 14.44 -15.52
CA ASN A 265 -10.72 15.83 -15.84
C ASN A 265 -9.80 15.91 -17.08
N ASN A 266 -10.33 16.44 -18.19
CA ASN A 266 -9.65 16.58 -19.48
C ASN A 266 -9.71 18.03 -19.97
N LYS A 267 -9.61 19.01 -19.08
CA LYS A 267 -9.67 20.42 -19.48
C LYS A 267 -8.28 21.01 -19.67
N PRO A 268 -8.02 21.72 -20.75
CA PRO A 268 -6.86 22.60 -20.83
C PRO A 268 -7.02 23.74 -19.81
N PHE A 269 -5.95 24.07 -19.13
CA PHE A 269 -5.85 25.19 -18.18
C PHE A 269 -5.09 26.36 -18.78
#